data_a89d25391fce5eb019ce11183db566ca
#
_entry.id   a89d25391fce5eb019ce11183db566ca
#
_cell.length_a   1.000
_cell.length_b   1.000
_cell.length_c   1.000
_cell.angle_alpha   90.00
_cell.angle_beta   90.00
_cell.angle_gamma   90.00
#
_symmetry.space_group_name_H-M   'P 1'
#
loop_
_entity.id
_entity.type
_entity.pdbx_description
1 polymer ?
#
loop_
_entity_poly.entity_id
_entity_poly.type
_entity_poly.pdbx_seq_one_letter_code
_entity_poly.pdbx_strand_id
1 'polypeptide(L)'
;MTSKPYIMGADIGTSSTKAVLFNQRGEVIFRQATHYELITDETGKAEESPTEIFEAVLSSIQAVMKNVNKEELAGISFSSAMHSLIMVGSNGELLTECITWADGRSSETLEKVKRDNYLFQLYEATGTPIHPMSPFAKICWLKEEKPTLFKRTEKFVDIKSYILYRLFGVWVMDESLASGTGLYNIMEHDWEFEAMEIVKLTPDLLPKVVPETYQLTGVKKEYAELMGIPENLPFIVGGSDGALANIGIQATGQNDVTITVGTSGAVRKLTNQFQIDSRGRTFCYGAGDGYFIAGGAVNNGGKVVEWGLQQFGSEEEIKGRDFASFIAKMEEVPPGATGLLFQPYLLGERAPFWTNDIRGGFVGLTINHTKAHFIRAILEGVAFNLAEVYEAVSAPDDIIYVTGGISAHDGWCRLLADILNREIRVPHTIEGSSLGAAIIGMRSLGILKDLNLKHTLPIKAVYHPSENVLKYAELRLIFKQVTTQLMSSYSQLNSWQKKFDINS
;
A
#
# COMPACT_ATOMS: atom_id res chain seq x y z
N MET A 1 -19.61 -33.22 10.11
CA MET A 1 -18.23 -32.75 9.86
C MET A 1 -17.91 -31.76 10.96
N THR A 2 -16.90 -32.02 11.80
CA THR A 2 -16.43 -31.11 12.82
C THR A 2 -15.92 -29.85 12.09
N SER A 3 -16.50 -28.67 12.38
CA SER A 3 -16.04 -27.43 11.75
C SER A 3 -14.61 -27.17 12.20
N LYS A 4 -13.70 -27.04 11.24
CA LYS A 4 -12.32 -26.64 11.51
C LYS A 4 -12.32 -25.21 12.04
N PRO A 5 -11.85 -24.95 13.28
CA PRO A 5 -12.08 -23.68 13.97
C PRO A 5 -11.14 -22.54 13.51
N TYR A 6 -10.04 -22.89 12.83
CA TYR A 6 -8.98 -21.93 12.54
C TYR A 6 -8.77 -21.72 11.04
N ILE A 7 -8.34 -20.49 10.70
CA ILE A 7 -7.85 -20.12 9.37
C ILE A 7 -6.58 -19.31 9.54
N MET A 8 -5.65 -19.45 8.59
CA MET A 8 -4.40 -18.68 8.59
C MET A 8 -4.41 -17.63 7.49
N GLY A 9 -4.10 -16.39 7.84
CA GLY A 9 -3.75 -15.33 6.90
C GLY A 9 -2.23 -15.20 6.81
N ALA A 10 -1.68 -15.31 5.60
CA ALA A 10 -0.26 -15.14 5.33
C ALA A 10 -0.04 -13.86 4.53
N ASP A 11 0.57 -12.84 5.14
CA ASP A 11 0.78 -11.51 4.56
C ASP A 11 2.24 -11.38 4.10
N ILE A 12 2.44 -11.28 2.79
CA ILE A 12 3.74 -11.11 2.13
C ILE A 12 3.96 -9.60 1.93
N GLY A 13 4.55 -8.96 2.93
CA GLY A 13 4.85 -7.51 2.89
C GLY A 13 6.23 -7.21 2.32
N THR A 14 6.61 -5.93 2.30
CA THR A 14 7.89 -5.44 1.74
C THR A 14 9.11 -5.77 2.61
N SER A 15 8.98 -6.01 3.90
CA SER A 15 10.13 -6.25 4.80
C SER A 15 9.98 -7.51 5.66
N SER A 16 8.85 -8.19 5.53
CA SER A 16 8.58 -9.42 6.27
C SER A 16 7.38 -10.16 5.72
N THR A 17 7.37 -11.46 5.88
CA THR A 17 6.16 -12.29 5.79
C THR A 17 5.63 -12.54 7.18
N LYS A 18 4.31 -12.37 7.37
CA LYS A 18 3.60 -12.69 8.61
C LYS A 18 2.61 -13.82 8.37
N ALA A 19 2.65 -14.84 9.19
CA ALA A 19 1.59 -15.85 9.29
C ALA A 19 0.81 -15.62 10.57
N VAL A 20 -0.50 -15.44 10.47
CA VAL A 20 -1.38 -15.16 11.61
C VAL A 20 -2.54 -16.15 11.59
N LEU A 21 -2.70 -16.87 12.70
CA LEU A 21 -3.78 -17.82 12.91
C LEU A 21 -4.96 -17.11 13.57
N PHE A 22 -6.12 -17.20 12.96
CA PHE A 22 -7.37 -16.63 13.46
C PHE A 22 -8.39 -17.73 13.77
N ASN A 23 -9.25 -17.47 14.74
CA ASN A 23 -10.51 -18.20 14.85
C ASN A 23 -11.56 -17.59 13.89
N GLN A 24 -12.74 -18.22 13.77
CA GLN A 24 -13.81 -17.75 12.89
C GLN A 24 -14.44 -16.40 13.31
N ARG A 25 -14.06 -15.86 14.48
CA ARG A 25 -14.44 -14.51 14.92
C ARG A 25 -13.44 -13.43 14.51
N GLY A 26 -12.30 -13.81 13.89
CA GLY A 26 -11.22 -12.89 13.56
C GLY A 26 -10.28 -12.58 14.75
N GLU A 27 -10.38 -13.32 15.85
CA GLU A 27 -9.48 -13.16 16.99
C GLU A 27 -8.15 -13.86 16.70
N VAL A 28 -7.03 -13.17 16.99
CA VAL A 28 -5.68 -13.71 16.81
C VAL A 28 -5.39 -14.78 17.86
N ILE A 29 -5.07 -15.98 17.42
CA ILE A 29 -4.68 -17.11 18.26
C ILE A 29 -3.15 -17.20 18.38
N PHE A 30 -2.46 -17.09 17.25
CA PHE A 30 -1.00 -17.08 17.20
C PHE A 30 -0.51 -16.28 15.99
N ARG A 31 0.68 -15.72 16.09
CA ARG A 31 1.31 -15.00 14.97
C ARG A 31 2.82 -15.20 14.95
N GLN A 32 3.39 -15.18 13.76
CA GLN A 32 4.82 -15.22 13.51
C GLN A 32 5.15 -14.31 12.34
N ALA A 33 6.26 -13.59 12.44
CA ALA A 33 6.83 -12.83 11.34
C ALA A 33 8.27 -13.28 11.08
N THR A 34 8.63 -13.34 9.82
CA THR A 34 10.00 -13.60 9.35
C THR A 34 10.41 -12.43 8.47
N HIS A 35 11.50 -11.77 8.82
CA HIS A 35 12.01 -10.58 8.13
C HIS A 35 12.98 -10.97 7.01
N TYR A 36 13.07 -10.13 5.99
CA TYR A 36 14.03 -10.14 4.90
C TYR A 36 14.40 -8.70 4.53
N GLU A 37 15.46 -8.56 3.75
CA GLU A 37 16.05 -7.25 3.45
C GLU A 37 15.49 -6.67 2.15
N LEU A 38 15.19 -5.37 2.17
CA LEU A 38 14.98 -4.56 0.97
C LEU A 38 16.33 -3.95 0.55
N ILE A 39 16.83 -4.39 -0.59
CA ILE A 39 18.11 -3.93 -1.15
C ILE A 39 17.86 -2.64 -1.95
N THR A 40 18.44 -1.55 -1.49
CA THR A 40 18.33 -0.22 -2.12
C THR A 40 19.69 0.36 -2.43
N ASP A 41 19.77 1.22 -3.47
CA ASP A 41 20.96 1.98 -3.79
C ASP A 41 20.61 3.39 -4.33
N GLU A 42 21.64 4.15 -4.66
CA GLU A 42 21.53 5.53 -5.14
C GLU A 42 20.87 5.67 -6.53
N THR A 43 20.78 4.59 -7.31
CA THR A 43 20.13 4.58 -8.63
C THR A 43 18.61 4.58 -8.55
N GLY A 44 18.05 4.49 -7.34
CA GLY A 44 16.61 4.29 -7.12
C GLY A 44 16.19 2.83 -7.18
N LYS A 45 17.13 1.89 -7.12
CA LYS A 45 16.88 0.46 -6.99
C LYS A 45 16.15 0.16 -5.67
N ALA A 46 15.16 -0.73 -5.74
CA ALA A 46 14.51 -1.30 -4.56
C ALA A 46 14.03 -2.71 -4.88
N GLU A 47 14.84 -3.70 -4.51
CA GLU A 47 14.65 -5.12 -4.83
C GLU A 47 14.70 -6.00 -3.59
N GLU A 48 14.06 -7.14 -3.68
CA GLU A 48 14.05 -8.18 -2.65
C GLU A 48 14.38 -9.55 -3.27
N SER A 49 14.95 -10.46 -2.49
CA SER A 49 15.22 -11.82 -2.94
C SER A 49 13.94 -12.66 -2.96
N PRO A 50 13.44 -13.12 -4.14
CA PRO A 50 12.28 -14.00 -4.20
C PRO A 50 12.48 -15.31 -3.42
N THR A 51 13.73 -15.77 -3.32
CA THR A 51 14.08 -16.98 -2.59
C THR A 51 13.94 -16.78 -1.09
N GLU A 52 14.47 -15.68 -0.55
CA GLU A 52 14.34 -15.36 0.88
C GLU A 52 12.88 -15.14 1.27
N ILE A 53 12.08 -14.45 0.42
CA ILE A 53 10.64 -14.28 0.67
C ILE A 53 9.94 -15.64 0.70
N PHE A 54 10.25 -16.54 -0.24
CA PHE A 54 9.67 -17.88 -0.27
C PHE A 54 10.02 -18.68 1.01
N GLU A 55 11.27 -18.65 1.45
CA GLU A 55 11.73 -19.28 2.69
C GLU A 55 11.05 -18.66 3.93
N ALA A 56 10.84 -17.34 3.92
CA ALA A 56 10.11 -16.63 4.97
C ALA A 56 8.64 -17.05 5.05
N VAL A 57 7.98 -17.28 3.91
CA VAL A 57 6.62 -17.84 3.88
C VAL A 57 6.59 -19.23 4.52
N LEU A 58 7.48 -20.14 4.10
CA LEU A 58 7.52 -21.50 4.63
C LEU A 58 7.80 -21.51 6.15
N SER A 59 8.80 -20.75 6.58
CA SER A 59 9.20 -20.70 8.00
C SER A 59 8.15 -20.06 8.90
N SER A 60 7.47 -19.02 8.43
CA SER A 60 6.40 -18.36 9.19
C SER A 60 5.19 -19.28 9.36
N ILE A 61 4.77 -20.00 8.30
CA ILE A 61 3.70 -20.99 8.37
C ILE A 61 4.11 -22.15 9.30
N GLN A 62 5.31 -22.70 9.13
CA GLN A 62 5.84 -23.75 9.99
C GLN A 62 5.80 -23.38 11.48
N ALA A 63 6.23 -22.15 11.80
CA ALA A 63 6.28 -21.69 13.19
C ALA A 63 4.87 -21.59 13.81
N VAL A 64 3.87 -21.14 13.04
CA VAL A 64 2.47 -21.14 13.48
C VAL A 64 1.96 -22.56 13.68
N MET A 65 2.25 -23.48 12.75
CA MET A 65 1.80 -24.88 12.80
C MET A 65 2.34 -25.69 13.97
N LYS A 66 3.46 -25.29 14.58
CA LYS A 66 3.96 -25.90 15.83
C LYS A 66 3.02 -25.70 17.03
N ASN A 67 2.08 -24.73 16.94
CA ASN A 67 1.18 -24.32 18.00
C ASN A 67 -0.28 -24.72 17.77
N VAL A 68 -0.57 -25.46 16.69
CA VAL A 68 -1.95 -25.84 16.33
C VAL A 68 -2.00 -27.26 15.79
N ASN A 69 -3.11 -27.97 16.08
CA ASN A 69 -3.34 -29.25 15.45
C ASN A 69 -3.71 -29.03 13.97
N LYS A 70 -2.95 -29.65 13.05
CA LYS A 70 -3.15 -29.52 11.61
C LYS A 70 -4.56 -29.86 11.12
N GLU A 71 -5.28 -30.74 11.85
CA GLU A 71 -6.65 -31.13 11.53
C GLU A 71 -7.67 -30.02 11.85
N GLU A 72 -7.30 -29.02 12.67
CA GLU A 72 -8.13 -27.88 13.06
C GLU A 72 -7.99 -26.69 12.09
N LEU A 73 -6.97 -26.70 11.19
CA LEU A 73 -6.76 -25.65 10.20
C LEU A 73 -7.67 -25.85 8.98
N ALA A 74 -8.51 -24.88 8.68
CA ALA A 74 -9.43 -24.92 7.54
C ALA A 74 -8.72 -24.64 6.20
N GLY A 75 -7.78 -23.70 6.21
CA GLY A 75 -7.01 -23.30 5.04
C GLY A 75 -6.03 -22.15 5.34
N ILE A 76 -5.23 -21.81 4.34
CA ILE A 76 -4.29 -20.69 4.35
C ILE A 76 -4.70 -19.74 3.23
N SER A 77 -4.78 -18.44 3.51
CA SER A 77 -5.11 -17.41 2.52
C SER A 77 -4.02 -16.34 2.49
N PHE A 78 -3.65 -15.90 1.29
CA PHE A 78 -2.56 -14.95 1.11
C PHE A 78 -3.02 -13.49 1.01
N SER A 79 -2.21 -12.60 1.57
CA SER A 79 -2.13 -11.19 1.26
C SER A 79 -0.75 -10.90 0.68
N SER A 80 -0.63 -9.95 -0.23
CA SER A 80 0.67 -9.60 -0.80
C SER A 80 0.78 -8.11 -1.12
N ALA A 81 1.99 -7.58 -0.93
CA ALA A 81 2.38 -6.28 -1.43
C ALA A 81 2.17 -6.19 -2.94
N MET A 82 1.69 -5.02 -3.40
CA MET A 82 1.36 -4.75 -4.81
C MET A 82 2.59 -4.34 -5.62
N HIS A 83 2.42 -4.37 -6.93
CA HIS A 83 3.34 -3.76 -7.91
C HIS A 83 4.73 -4.40 -8.00
N SER A 84 4.96 -5.56 -7.40
CA SER A 84 6.22 -6.28 -7.61
C SER A 84 6.30 -6.87 -9.01
N LEU A 85 7.53 -7.04 -9.53
CA LEU A 85 7.79 -7.65 -10.83
C LEU A 85 9.04 -8.51 -10.78
N ILE A 86 8.93 -9.73 -11.30
CA ILE A 86 10.03 -10.69 -11.48
C ILE A 86 9.98 -11.19 -12.91
N MET A 87 11.14 -11.21 -13.61
CA MET A 87 11.27 -11.93 -14.86
C MET A 87 11.72 -13.35 -14.58
N VAL A 88 11.00 -14.32 -15.14
CA VAL A 88 11.24 -15.74 -14.96
C VAL A 88 11.48 -16.39 -16.31
N GLY A 89 12.56 -17.14 -16.42
CA GLY A 89 12.91 -17.93 -17.60
C GLY A 89 12.38 -19.35 -17.52
N SER A 90 12.93 -20.24 -18.35
CA SER A 90 12.51 -21.63 -18.44
C SER A 90 12.61 -22.35 -17.09
N ASN A 91 11.65 -23.23 -16.82
CA ASN A 91 11.59 -24.04 -15.60
C ASN A 91 11.58 -23.22 -14.28
N GLY A 92 11.14 -21.97 -14.31
CA GLY A 92 11.09 -21.11 -13.13
C GLY A 92 12.44 -20.50 -12.73
N GLU A 93 13.42 -20.42 -13.66
CA GLU A 93 14.69 -19.74 -13.45
C GLU A 93 14.46 -18.25 -13.16
N LEU A 94 14.95 -17.74 -12.04
CA LEU A 94 14.91 -16.31 -11.74
C LEU A 94 15.89 -15.54 -12.63
N LEU A 95 15.39 -14.64 -13.47
CA LEU A 95 16.22 -13.75 -14.31
C LEU A 95 16.45 -12.39 -13.66
N THR A 96 15.59 -12.00 -12.72
CA THR A 96 15.73 -10.81 -11.89
C THR A 96 15.38 -11.13 -10.44
N GLU A 97 15.81 -10.24 -9.54
CA GLU A 97 15.23 -10.14 -8.21
C GLU A 97 13.78 -9.63 -8.30
N CYS A 98 13.08 -9.61 -7.17
CA CYS A 98 11.75 -9.03 -7.03
C CYS A 98 11.85 -7.50 -7.01
N ILE A 99 11.53 -6.85 -8.12
CA ILE A 99 11.54 -5.38 -8.25
C ILE A 99 10.27 -4.85 -7.57
N THR A 100 10.43 -4.15 -6.44
CA THR A 100 9.31 -3.74 -5.59
C THR A 100 8.60 -2.46 -6.07
N TRP A 101 7.50 -2.09 -5.40
CA TRP A 101 6.76 -0.85 -5.65
C TRP A 101 7.61 0.43 -5.43
N ALA A 102 8.65 0.33 -4.59
CA ALA A 102 9.52 1.46 -4.25
C ALA A 102 10.62 1.72 -5.29
N ASP A 103 10.81 0.82 -6.27
CA ASP A 103 11.82 0.96 -7.31
C ASP A 103 11.49 2.12 -8.26
N GLY A 104 12.42 3.05 -8.38
CA GLY A 104 12.26 4.27 -9.18
C GLY A 104 12.98 4.25 -10.52
N ARG A 105 13.72 3.19 -10.87
CA ARG A 105 14.59 3.14 -12.07
C ARG A 105 13.83 3.28 -13.39
N SER A 106 12.57 2.93 -13.44
CA SER A 106 11.73 3.09 -14.64
C SER A 106 11.28 4.53 -14.92
N SER A 107 11.62 5.50 -14.05
CA SER A 107 11.12 6.89 -14.16
C SER A 107 11.46 7.55 -15.48
N GLU A 108 12.71 7.47 -15.94
CA GLU A 108 13.14 8.12 -17.19
C GLU A 108 12.49 7.48 -18.42
N THR A 109 12.45 6.15 -18.48
CA THR A 109 11.79 5.42 -19.56
C THR A 109 10.30 5.75 -19.59
N LEU A 110 9.63 5.82 -18.43
CA LEU A 110 8.22 6.16 -18.36
C LEU A 110 7.94 7.58 -18.88
N GLU A 111 8.82 8.56 -18.63
CA GLU A 111 8.68 9.91 -19.18
C GLU A 111 8.84 9.94 -20.72
N LYS A 112 9.65 9.06 -21.29
CA LYS A 112 9.72 8.85 -22.76
C LYS A 112 8.39 8.28 -23.27
N VAL A 113 7.87 7.23 -22.64
CA VAL A 113 6.61 6.58 -23.01
C VAL A 113 5.43 7.55 -22.91
N LYS A 114 5.38 8.41 -21.89
CA LYS A 114 4.34 9.47 -21.74
C LYS A 114 4.37 10.49 -22.88
N ARG A 115 5.52 10.82 -23.43
CA ARG A 115 5.63 11.76 -24.56
C ARG A 115 5.13 11.16 -25.87
N ASP A 116 5.33 9.86 -26.04
CA ASP A 116 5.02 9.15 -27.27
C ASP A 116 3.58 8.59 -27.31
N ASN A 117 2.89 8.54 -26.16
CA ASN A 117 1.59 7.92 -26.01
C ASN A 117 0.66 8.75 -25.13
N TYR A 118 -0.65 8.72 -25.45
CA TYR A 118 -1.66 9.32 -24.59
C TYR A 118 -2.08 8.34 -23.49
N LEU A 119 -1.32 8.31 -22.40
CA LEU A 119 -1.48 7.31 -21.34
C LEU A 119 -2.67 7.55 -20.39
N PHE A 120 -3.40 8.65 -20.52
CA PHE A 120 -4.58 8.88 -19.67
C PHE A 120 -5.69 7.87 -19.95
N GLN A 121 -5.89 7.47 -21.21
CA GLN A 121 -6.84 6.41 -21.58
C GLN A 121 -6.46 5.06 -20.94
N LEU A 122 -5.16 4.78 -20.84
CA LEU A 122 -4.68 3.59 -20.15
C LEU A 122 -5.01 3.62 -18.65
N TYR A 123 -4.89 4.79 -18.01
CA TYR A 123 -5.35 4.97 -16.63
C TYR A 123 -6.88 4.76 -16.54
N GLU A 124 -7.67 5.28 -17.47
CA GLU A 124 -9.12 5.11 -17.50
C GLU A 124 -9.53 3.64 -17.60
N ALA A 125 -8.83 2.85 -18.40
CA ALA A 125 -9.10 1.43 -18.59
C ALA A 125 -8.64 0.57 -17.39
N THR A 126 -7.49 0.88 -16.81
CA THR A 126 -6.86 0.01 -15.80
C THR A 126 -7.06 0.49 -14.35
N GLY A 127 -7.47 1.74 -14.13
CA GLY A 127 -7.50 2.37 -12.80
C GLY A 127 -6.12 2.54 -12.16
N THR A 128 -5.03 2.24 -12.88
CA THR A 128 -3.67 2.31 -12.36
C THR A 128 -3.00 3.62 -12.77
N PRO A 129 -2.57 4.45 -11.82
CA PRO A 129 -1.85 5.68 -12.11
C PRO A 129 -0.57 5.42 -12.91
N ILE A 130 -0.26 6.33 -13.84
CA ILE A 130 0.94 6.24 -14.68
C ILE A 130 2.16 6.68 -13.85
N HIS A 131 2.75 5.72 -13.16
CA HIS A 131 3.82 5.95 -12.20
C HIS A 131 4.88 4.82 -12.28
N PRO A 132 6.16 5.08 -11.97
CA PRO A 132 7.25 4.08 -11.98
C PRO A 132 6.99 2.84 -11.12
N MET A 133 6.15 2.94 -10.09
CA MET A 133 5.81 1.80 -9.23
C MET A 133 5.13 0.65 -9.98
N SER A 134 4.43 0.92 -11.11
CA SER A 134 3.62 -0.09 -11.79
C SER A 134 4.48 -1.11 -12.57
N PRO A 135 4.08 -2.38 -12.64
CA PRO A 135 4.70 -3.37 -13.54
C PRO A 135 4.77 -2.91 -14.99
N PHE A 136 3.74 -2.21 -15.50
CA PHE A 136 3.77 -1.59 -16.83
C PHE A 136 5.02 -0.74 -17.05
N ALA A 137 5.33 0.20 -16.16
CA ALA A 137 6.49 1.06 -16.26
C ALA A 137 7.81 0.27 -16.17
N LYS A 138 7.89 -0.70 -15.27
CA LYS A 138 9.06 -1.56 -15.09
C LYS A 138 9.32 -2.42 -16.32
N ILE A 139 8.29 -2.96 -16.94
CA ILE A 139 8.42 -3.77 -18.15
C ILE A 139 8.94 -2.91 -19.33
N CYS A 140 8.44 -1.68 -19.48
CA CYS A 140 8.97 -0.73 -20.46
C CYS A 140 10.47 -0.50 -20.25
N TRP A 141 10.87 -0.26 -19.01
CA TRP A 141 12.28 -0.05 -18.62
C TRP A 141 13.13 -1.29 -18.84
N LEU A 142 12.68 -2.48 -18.40
CA LEU A 142 13.43 -3.73 -18.58
C LEU A 142 13.63 -4.09 -20.05
N LYS A 143 12.64 -3.79 -20.90
CA LYS A 143 12.75 -3.99 -22.35
C LYS A 143 13.84 -3.12 -22.97
N GLU A 144 14.00 -1.86 -22.50
CA GLU A 144 15.03 -0.92 -22.95
C GLU A 144 16.41 -1.30 -22.38
N GLU A 145 16.50 -1.50 -21.06
CA GLU A 145 17.79 -1.64 -20.36
C GLU A 145 18.32 -3.08 -20.30
N LYS A 146 17.44 -4.08 -20.40
CA LYS A 146 17.79 -5.50 -20.26
C LYS A 146 17.26 -6.36 -21.43
N PRO A 147 17.48 -5.96 -22.70
CA PRO A 147 16.84 -6.59 -23.88
C PRO A 147 17.17 -8.09 -24.01
N THR A 148 18.37 -8.51 -23.59
CA THR A 148 18.76 -9.93 -23.63
C THR A 148 17.99 -10.76 -22.62
N LEU A 149 17.82 -10.27 -21.38
CA LEU A 149 17.02 -10.94 -20.35
C LEU A 149 15.54 -10.92 -20.73
N PHE A 150 15.07 -9.79 -21.25
CA PHE A 150 13.68 -9.64 -21.71
C PHE A 150 13.31 -10.71 -22.75
N LYS A 151 14.16 -10.98 -23.73
CA LYS A 151 13.94 -12.03 -24.76
C LYS A 151 13.98 -13.46 -24.21
N ARG A 152 14.64 -13.69 -23.07
CA ARG A 152 14.71 -15.01 -22.39
C ARG A 152 13.55 -15.22 -21.43
N THR A 153 12.76 -14.17 -21.16
CA THR A 153 11.67 -14.24 -20.18
C THR A 153 10.50 -15.04 -20.73
N GLU A 154 10.09 -16.06 -20.00
CA GLU A 154 8.90 -16.87 -20.27
C GLU A 154 7.70 -16.41 -19.46
N LYS A 155 7.94 -15.76 -18.32
CA LYS A 155 6.88 -15.20 -17.46
C LYS A 155 7.31 -13.89 -16.79
N PHE A 156 6.40 -12.92 -16.79
CA PHE A 156 6.46 -11.70 -15.97
C PHE A 156 5.46 -11.87 -14.83
N VAL A 157 5.93 -11.93 -13.60
CA VAL A 157 5.10 -12.33 -12.44
C VAL A 157 5.32 -11.41 -11.25
N ASP A 158 4.35 -11.37 -10.35
CA ASP A 158 4.51 -10.81 -9.01
C ASP A 158 5.09 -11.85 -8.04
N ILE A 159 5.47 -11.39 -6.84
CA ILE A 159 6.06 -12.28 -5.82
C ILE A 159 5.10 -13.38 -5.37
N LYS A 160 3.80 -13.11 -5.24
CA LYS A 160 2.81 -14.12 -4.83
C LYS A 160 2.61 -15.18 -5.92
N SER A 161 2.52 -14.78 -7.19
CA SER A 161 2.47 -15.71 -8.32
C SER A 161 3.71 -16.62 -8.36
N TYR A 162 4.89 -16.08 -8.07
CA TYR A 162 6.12 -16.88 -7.95
C TYR A 162 6.03 -17.90 -6.80
N ILE A 163 5.56 -17.49 -5.62
CA ILE A 163 5.36 -18.38 -4.47
C ILE A 163 4.37 -19.49 -4.80
N LEU A 164 3.24 -19.15 -5.43
CA LEU A 164 2.23 -20.13 -5.84
C LEU A 164 2.79 -21.12 -6.86
N TYR A 165 3.59 -20.67 -7.82
CA TYR A 165 4.30 -21.57 -8.74
C TYR A 165 5.27 -22.51 -8.01
N ARG A 166 6.03 -22.01 -7.06
CA ARG A 166 6.93 -22.86 -6.26
C ARG A 166 6.16 -23.92 -5.50
N LEU A 167 5.04 -23.56 -4.88
CA LEU A 167 4.22 -24.47 -4.06
C LEU A 167 3.42 -25.48 -4.90
N PHE A 168 2.83 -25.04 -6.03
CA PHE A 168 1.84 -25.83 -6.78
C PHE A 168 2.22 -26.11 -8.23
N GLY A 169 3.22 -25.46 -8.79
CA GLY A 169 3.61 -25.59 -10.20
C GLY A 169 2.69 -24.87 -11.19
N VAL A 170 1.86 -23.93 -10.73
CA VAL A 170 0.90 -23.17 -11.57
C VAL A 170 1.15 -21.68 -11.49
N TRP A 171 1.06 -20.99 -12.63
CA TRP A 171 1.15 -19.55 -12.73
C TRP A 171 -0.23 -18.92 -12.65
N VAL A 172 -0.61 -18.41 -11.49
CA VAL A 172 -1.86 -17.70 -11.24
C VAL A 172 -1.60 -16.39 -10.49
N MET A 173 -2.42 -15.38 -10.77
CA MET A 173 -2.43 -14.07 -10.14
C MET A 173 -3.89 -13.73 -9.80
N ASP A 174 -4.16 -13.21 -8.62
CA ASP A 174 -5.50 -12.72 -8.31
C ASP A 174 -5.81 -11.41 -9.04
N GLU A 175 -7.11 -11.13 -9.20
CA GLU A 175 -7.57 -9.96 -9.94
C GLU A 175 -7.15 -8.65 -9.27
N SER A 176 -7.06 -8.60 -7.94
CA SER A 176 -6.67 -7.38 -7.24
C SER A 176 -5.20 -7.01 -7.49
N LEU A 177 -4.29 -7.98 -7.59
CA LEU A 177 -2.90 -7.73 -7.99
C LEU A 177 -2.80 -7.45 -9.49
N ALA A 178 -3.54 -8.17 -10.34
CA ALA A 178 -3.57 -7.93 -11.78
C ALA A 178 -4.00 -6.50 -12.09
N SER A 179 -5.04 -5.99 -11.43
CA SER A 179 -5.54 -4.61 -11.61
C SER A 179 -4.51 -3.54 -11.25
N GLY A 180 -3.58 -3.82 -10.31
CA GLY A 180 -2.49 -2.91 -9.95
C GLY A 180 -1.30 -2.93 -10.90
N THR A 181 -1.30 -3.78 -11.94
CA THR A 181 -0.16 -3.90 -12.86
C THR A 181 -0.05 -2.73 -13.86
N GLY A 182 -1.16 -2.05 -14.15
CA GLY A 182 -1.27 -1.12 -15.28
C GLY A 182 -1.37 -1.82 -16.63
N LEU A 183 -1.62 -3.15 -16.64
CA LEU A 183 -1.76 -4.00 -17.81
C LEU A 183 -3.14 -4.67 -17.90
N TYR A 184 -3.98 -4.55 -16.90
CA TYR A 184 -5.23 -5.29 -16.75
C TYR A 184 -6.44 -4.36 -16.75
N ASN A 185 -7.38 -4.61 -17.64
CA ASN A 185 -8.67 -3.92 -17.67
C ASN A 185 -9.65 -4.67 -16.77
N ILE A 186 -9.90 -4.08 -15.61
CA ILE A 186 -10.73 -4.73 -14.59
C ILE A 186 -12.21 -4.81 -14.99
N MET A 187 -12.68 -3.95 -15.88
CA MET A 187 -14.07 -3.96 -16.34
C MET A 187 -14.31 -5.02 -17.42
N GLU A 188 -13.29 -5.30 -18.24
CA GLU A 188 -13.32 -6.34 -19.27
C GLU A 188 -12.86 -7.71 -18.73
N HIS A 189 -12.30 -7.76 -17.52
CA HIS A 189 -11.69 -8.96 -16.92
C HIS A 189 -10.62 -9.61 -17.81
N ASP A 190 -9.82 -8.77 -18.50
CA ASP A 190 -8.76 -9.23 -19.41
C ASP A 190 -7.59 -8.23 -19.44
N TRP A 191 -6.47 -8.65 -20.04
CA TRP A 191 -5.32 -7.81 -20.24
C TRP A 191 -5.63 -6.67 -21.21
N GLU A 192 -5.26 -5.43 -20.85
CA GLU A 192 -5.56 -4.23 -21.63
C GLU A 192 -4.72 -4.22 -22.92
N PHE A 193 -5.40 -4.23 -24.06
CA PHE A 193 -4.76 -4.37 -25.36
C PHE A 193 -3.72 -3.28 -25.65
N GLU A 194 -4.05 -2.01 -25.40
CA GLU A 194 -3.12 -0.90 -25.65
C GLU A 194 -1.86 -0.99 -24.76
N ALA A 195 -2.04 -1.36 -23.51
CA ALA A 195 -0.92 -1.58 -22.60
C ALA A 195 -0.01 -2.70 -23.10
N MET A 196 -0.59 -3.83 -23.52
CA MET A 196 0.14 -4.98 -24.04
C MET A 196 0.92 -4.64 -25.33
N GLU A 197 0.32 -3.83 -26.21
CA GLU A 197 1.01 -3.34 -27.42
C GLU A 197 2.19 -2.42 -27.09
N ILE A 198 2.09 -1.53 -26.10
CA ILE A 198 3.18 -0.65 -25.69
C ILE A 198 4.34 -1.48 -25.12
N VAL A 199 4.07 -2.41 -24.22
CA VAL A 199 5.11 -3.25 -23.61
C VAL A 199 5.61 -4.36 -24.54
N LYS A 200 4.86 -4.68 -25.62
CA LYS A 200 5.13 -5.78 -26.57
C LYS A 200 5.13 -7.15 -25.89
N LEU A 201 4.12 -7.38 -25.05
CA LEU A 201 3.86 -8.68 -24.45
C LEU A 201 2.61 -9.33 -25.05
N THR A 202 2.54 -10.64 -24.92
CA THR A 202 1.35 -11.45 -25.19
C THR A 202 0.83 -12.04 -23.88
N PRO A 203 -0.48 -12.32 -23.76
CA PRO A 203 -1.07 -12.81 -22.50
C PRO A 203 -0.44 -14.09 -21.96
N ASP A 204 0.13 -14.93 -22.82
CA ASP A 204 0.82 -16.16 -22.43
C ASP A 204 2.12 -15.92 -21.65
N LEU A 205 2.68 -14.71 -21.69
CA LEU A 205 3.84 -14.32 -20.86
C LEU A 205 3.44 -13.85 -19.45
N LEU A 206 2.14 -13.77 -19.15
CA LEU A 206 1.59 -13.36 -17.86
C LEU A 206 0.94 -14.53 -17.13
N PRO A 207 0.76 -14.48 -15.80
CA PRO A 207 -0.02 -15.47 -15.07
C PRO A 207 -1.49 -15.47 -15.48
N LYS A 208 -2.16 -16.61 -15.34
CA LYS A 208 -3.63 -16.66 -15.47
C LYS A 208 -4.28 -15.87 -14.34
N VAL A 209 -5.13 -14.90 -14.67
CA VAL A 209 -5.90 -14.16 -13.67
C VAL A 209 -7.04 -15.03 -13.14
N VAL A 210 -7.20 -15.00 -11.82
CA VAL A 210 -8.21 -15.78 -11.07
C VAL A 210 -8.83 -14.88 -9.99
N PRO A 211 -10.06 -15.18 -9.52
CA PRO A 211 -10.65 -14.42 -8.41
C PRO A 211 -9.87 -14.66 -7.10
N GLU A 212 -9.95 -13.73 -6.17
CA GLU A 212 -9.29 -13.77 -4.86
C GLU A 212 -9.68 -14.99 -4.03
N THR A 213 -10.89 -15.52 -4.26
CA THR A 213 -11.42 -16.72 -3.61
C THR A 213 -10.96 -18.02 -4.24
N TYR A 214 -10.11 -17.98 -5.29
CA TYR A 214 -9.63 -19.18 -5.98
C TYR A 214 -8.82 -20.08 -5.04
N GLN A 215 -9.16 -21.38 -5.05
CA GLN A 215 -8.52 -22.38 -4.20
C GLN A 215 -7.50 -23.21 -4.98
N LEU A 216 -6.35 -23.42 -4.36
CA LEU A 216 -5.32 -24.37 -4.78
C LEU A 216 -5.23 -25.48 -3.73
N THR A 217 -5.10 -26.72 -4.18
CA THR A 217 -4.88 -27.89 -3.34
C THR A 217 -3.77 -28.77 -3.94
N GLY A 218 -3.22 -29.68 -3.18
CA GLY A 218 -2.12 -30.52 -3.64
C GLY A 218 -0.79 -29.77 -3.65
N VAL A 219 -0.50 -29.06 -2.56
CA VAL A 219 0.84 -28.47 -2.37
C VAL A 219 1.91 -29.55 -2.46
N LYS A 220 3.05 -29.24 -3.10
CA LYS A 220 4.14 -30.20 -3.25
C LYS A 220 4.52 -30.81 -1.89
N LYS A 221 4.68 -32.14 -1.88
CA LYS A 221 4.90 -32.94 -0.66
C LYS A 221 6.03 -32.39 0.21
N GLU A 222 7.14 -32.03 -0.41
CA GLU A 222 8.32 -31.46 0.29
C GLU A 222 7.98 -30.21 1.11
N TYR A 223 7.12 -29.33 0.59
CA TYR A 223 6.69 -28.11 1.28
C TYR A 223 5.57 -28.39 2.31
N ALA A 224 4.69 -29.36 2.03
CA ALA A 224 3.70 -29.80 3.01
C ALA A 224 4.37 -30.35 4.28
N GLU A 225 5.37 -31.22 4.10
CA GLU A 225 6.16 -31.79 5.19
C GLU A 225 6.92 -30.71 5.97
N LEU A 226 7.57 -29.75 5.26
CA LEU A 226 8.31 -28.67 5.87
C LEU A 226 7.42 -27.75 6.69
N MET A 227 6.26 -27.36 6.18
CA MET A 227 5.28 -26.50 6.88
C MET A 227 4.49 -27.26 7.96
N GLY A 228 4.49 -28.59 7.97
CA GLY A 228 3.73 -29.42 8.90
C GLY A 228 2.21 -29.41 8.63
N ILE A 229 1.80 -29.32 7.37
CA ILE A 229 0.40 -29.26 6.92
C ILE A 229 0.02 -30.47 6.06
N PRO A 230 -1.28 -30.78 5.92
CA PRO A 230 -1.75 -31.78 4.96
C PRO A 230 -1.54 -31.31 3.50
N GLU A 231 -1.13 -32.20 2.59
CA GLU A 231 -0.96 -31.90 1.15
C GLU A 231 -2.25 -31.33 0.51
N ASN A 232 -3.41 -31.81 0.96
CA ASN A 232 -4.71 -31.37 0.44
C ASN A 232 -5.32 -30.18 1.19
N LEU A 233 -4.56 -29.51 2.06
CA LEU A 233 -5.03 -28.29 2.72
C LEU A 233 -5.34 -27.23 1.65
N PRO A 234 -6.52 -26.58 1.66
CA PRO A 234 -6.82 -25.50 0.75
C PRO A 234 -5.92 -24.28 0.99
N PHE A 235 -5.30 -23.79 -0.09
CA PHE A 235 -4.66 -22.47 -0.15
C PHE A 235 -5.50 -21.54 -1.01
N ILE A 236 -5.87 -20.42 -0.45
CA ILE A 236 -6.67 -19.39 -1.13
C ILE A 236 -5.72 -18.33 -1.64
N VAL A 237 -5.83 -17.97 -2.92
CA VAL A 237 -4.92 -17.01 -3.57
C VAL A 237 -4.93 -15.67 -2.86
N GLY A 238 -6.10 -15.26 -2.34
CA GLY A 238 -6.24 -14.01 -1.59
C GLY A 238 -6.06 -12.79 -2.48
N GLY A 239 -5.62 -11.66 -1.92
CA GLY A 239 -5.58 -10.40 -2.65
C GLY A 239 -4.42 -9.49 -2.27
N SER A 240 -4.52 -8.22 -2.68
CA SER A 240 -3.55 -7.18 -2.35
C SER A 240 -3.65 -6.74 -0.89
N ASP A 241 -2.50 -6.44 -0.28
CA ASP A 241 -2.39 -6.00 1.11
C ASP A 241 -3.26 -4.77 1.42
N GLY A 242 -3.32 -3.80 0.48
CA GLY A 242 -4.08 -2.58 0.63
C GLY A 242 -5.60 -2.82 0.68
N ALA A 243 -6.14 -3.66 -0.20
CA ALA A 243 -7.56 -4.02 -0.20
C ALA A 243 -7.91 -4.86 1.03
N LEU A 244 -7.07 -5.86 1.32
CA LEU A 244 -7.28 -6.76 2.45
C LEU A 244 -7.17 -6.06 3.81
N ALA A 245 -6.34 -5.01 3.93
CA ALA A 245 -6.28 -4.21 5.14
C ALA A 245 -7.63 -3.52 5.47
N ASN A 246 -8.34 -3.01 4.45
CA ASN A 246 -9.68 -2.43 4.63
C ASN A 246 -10.69 -3.49 5.07
N ILE A 247 -10.69 -4.65 4.40
CA ILE A 247 -11.56 -5.77 4.74
C ILE A 247 -11.27 -6.26 6.16
N GLY A 248 -10.00 -6.40 6.52
CA GLY A 248 -9.58 -6.90 7.83
C GLY A 248 -9.96 -6.04 9.02
N ILE A 249 -10.01 -4.72 8.85
CA ILE A 249 -10.52 -3.82 9.90
C ILE A 249 -12.04 -3.61 9.82
N GLN A 250 -12.72 -4.32 8.92
CA GLN A 250 -14.16 -4.23 8.68
C GLN A 250 -14.63 -2.83 8.24
N ALA A 251 -13.76 -2.06 7.57
CA ALA A 251 -14.14 -0.83 6.89
C ALA A 251 -14.66 -1.17 5.48
N THR A 252 -15.83 -1.80 5.44
CA THR A 252 -16.47 -2.37 4.25
C THR A 252 -17.76 -1.65 3.84
N GLY A 253 -18.21 -0.71 4.66
CA GLY A 253 -19.38 0.14 4.37
C GLY A 253 -19.09 1.16 3.25
N GLN A 254 -20.15 1.59 2.55
CA GLN A 254 -20.04 2.59 1.49
C GLN A 254 -19.45 3.94 1.94
N ASN A 255 -19.60 4.25 3.24
CA ASN A 255 -19.10 5.48 3.85
C ASN A 255 -17.81 5.25 4.66
N ASP A 256 -17.25 4.05 4.63
CA ASP A 256 -16.02 3.76 5.38
C ASP A 256 -14.79 4.10 4.55
N VAL A 257 -13.96 4.99 5.06
CA VAL A 257 -12.68 5.36 4.48
C VAL A 257 -11.58 4.99 5.46
N THR A 258 -10.48 4.45 4.96
CA THR A 258 -9.31 4.16 5.79
C THR A 258 -8.19 5.13 5.51
N ILE A 259 -7.53 5.60 6.56
CA ILE A 259 -6.26 6.33 6.49
C ILE A 259 -5.24 5.54 7.27
N THR A 260 -4.25 5.00 6.57
CA THR A 260 -3.13 4.30 7.18
C THR A 260 -1.90 5.19 7.12
N VAL A 261 -1.23 5.43 8.24
CA VAL A 261 0.03 6.17 8.27
C VAL A 261 1.08 5.41 9.05
N GLY A 262 1.99 4.79 8.28
CA GLY A 262 3.23 4.22 8.75
C GLY A 262 4.40 5.10 8.28
N THR A 263 5.47 4.53 7.74
CA THR A 263 6.57 5.26 7.08
C THR A 263 6.05 6.14 5.95
N SER A 264 5.22 5.58 5.08
CA SER A 264 4.38 6.27 4.08
C SER A 264 2.93 6.32 4.56
N GLY A 265 2.01 6.77 3.71
CA GLY A 265 0.59 6.74 4.05
C GLY A 265 -0.28 6.29 2.89
N ALA A 266 -1.57 6.08 3.17
CA ALA A 266 -2.57 5.83 2.14
C ALA A 266 -3.96 6.19 2.63
N VAL A 267 -4.78 6.71 1.72
CA VAL A 267 -6.22 6.87 1.89
C VAL A 267 -6.89 5.86 0.97
N ARG A 268 -7.85 5.08 1.49
CA ARG A 268 -8.54 4.04 0.74
C ARG A 268 -10.01 3.97 1.09
N LYS A 269 -10.84 3.70 0.11
CA LYS A 269 -12.28 3.48 0.25
C LYS A 269 -12.69 2.25 -0.54
N LEU A 270 -13.35 1.31 0.13
CA LEU A 270 -13.96 0.17 -0.55
C LEU A 270 -15.25 0.64 -1.22
N THR A 271 -15.46 0.25 -2.48
CA THR A 271 -16.63 0.63 -3.30
C THR A 271 -17.10 -0.56 -4.12
N ASN A 272 -18.38 -0.57 -4.48
CA ASN A 272 -18.97 -1.56 -5.38
C ASN A 272 -19.02 -1.09 -6.85
N GLN A 273 -18.38 0.03 -7.15
CA GLN A 273 -18.30 0.58 -8.51
C GLN A 273 -16.87 0.95 -8.84
N PHE A 274 -16.44 0.63 -10.05
CA PHE A 274 -15.20 1.14 -10.60
C PHE A 274 -15.29 2.65 -10.76
N GLN A 275 -14.38 3.38 -10.13
CA GLN A 275 -14.37 4.84 -10.11
C GLN A 275 -12.96 5.34 -10.33
N ILE A 276 -12.80 6.20 -11.34
CA ILE A 276 -11.53 6.90 -11.61
C ILE A 276 -11.69 8.39 -11.35
N ASP A 277 -10.63 9.02 -10.92
CA ASP A 277 -10.58 10.47 -10.79
C ASP A 277 -10.26 11.11 -12.15
N SER A 278 -11.09 12.07 -12.59
CA SER A 278 -10.93 12.74 -13.90
C SER A 278 -9.60 13.50 -14.06
N ARG A 279 -8.85 13.70 -12.98
CA ARG A 279 -7.52 14.29 -12.95
C ARG A 279 -6.40 13.27 -12.72
N GLY A 280 -6.74 11.98 -12.63
CA GLY A 280 -5.77 10.90 -12.40
C GLY A 280 -5.10 10.91 -11.03
N ARG A 281 -5.72 11.52 -10.00
CA ARG A 281 -5.12 11.67 -8.67
C ARG A 281 -5.07 10.39 -7.84
N THR A 282 -5.99 9.44 -8.13
CA THR A 282 -6.19 8.23 -7.35
C THR A 282 -6.06 6.98 -8.20
N PHE A 283 -5.90 5.85 -7.55
CA PHE A 283 -6.06 4.53 -8.16
C PHE A 283 -7.48 3.99 -7.92
N CYS A 284 -7.88 2.98 -8.72
CA CYS A 284 -9.01 2.13 -8.44
C CYS A 284 -8.68 0.69 -8.85
N TYR A 285 -8.50 -0.20 -7.88
CA TYR A 285 -8.09 -1.59 -8.09
C TYR A 285 -9.21 -2.55 -7.68
N GLY A 286 -9.16 -3.80 -8.13
CA GLY A 286 -9.99 -4.88 -7.61
C GLY A 286 -9.73 -5.15 -6.13
N ALA A 287 -10.77 -5.54 -5.41
CA ALA A 287 -10.69 -5.88 -3.99
C ALA A 287 -11.35 -7.23 -3.67
N GLY A 288 -11.79 -7.95 -4.70
CA GLY A 288 -12.47 -9.24 -4.60
C GLY A 288 -13.98 -9.13 -4.37
N ASP A 289 -14.68 -10.22 -4.70
CA ASP A 289 -16.13 -10.38 -4.51
C ASP A 289 -16.98 -9.24 -5.15
N GLY A 290 -16.48 -8.65 -6.26
CA GLY A 290 -17.14 -7.53 -6.96
C GLY A 290 -16.90 -6.15 -6.34
N TYR A 291 -16.01 -6.05 -5.37
CA TYR A 291 -15.59 -4.78 -4.78
C TYR A 291 -14.34 -4.22 -5.45
N PHE A 292 -14.21 -2.90 -5.35
CA PHE A 292 -13.04 -2.15 -5.78
C PHE A 292 -12.47 -1.37 -4.58
N ILE A 293 -11.19 -1.05 -4.64
CA ILE A 293 -10.52 -0.19 -3.68
C ILE A 293 -10.04 1.07 -4.39
N ALA A 294 -10.71 2.20 -4.13
CA ALA A 294 -10.32 3.50 -4.64
C ALA A 294 -9.50 4.27 -3.63
N GLY A 295 -8.51 5.05 -4.07
CA GLY A 295 -7.70 5.83 -3.13
C GLY A 295 -6.38 6.29 -3.69
N GLY A 296 -5.47 6.62 -2.78
CA GLY A 296 -4.13 7.05 -3.12
C GLY A 296 -3.13 6.76 -2.03
N ALA A 297 -1.96 6.28 -2.43
CA ALA A 297 -0.83 6.11 -1.54
C ALA A 297 0.07 7.34 -1.60
N VAL A 298 0.53 7.83 -0.45
CA VAL A 298 1.43 8.98 -0.31
C VAL A 298 2.81 8.51 0.17
N ASN A 299 3.88 9.16 -0.31
CA ASN A 299 5.24 8.87 0.15
C ASN A 299 5.50 9.47 1.52
N ASN A 300 4.91 10.65 1.77
CA ASN A 300 5.23 11.53 2.87
C ASN A 300 4.27 11.33 4.05
N GLY A 301 4.50 10.27 4.82
CA GLY A 301 3.79 9.93 6.05
C GLY A 301 4.68 10.10 7.30
N GLY A 302 4.80 9.04 8.11
CA GLY A 302 5.60 9.04 9.33
C GLY A 302 7.09 9.30 9.12
N LYS A 303 7.62 9.05 7.90
CA LYS A 303 9.02 9.39 7.57
C LYS A 303 9.27 10.90 7.63
N VAL A 304 8.28 11.71 7.25
CA VAL A 304 8.34 13.18 7.39
C VAL A 304 8.31 13.60 8.85
N VAL A 305 7.51 12.91 9.67
CA VAL A 305 7.48 13.17 11.12
C VAL A 305 8.81 12.75 11.77
N GLU A 306 9.40 11.63 11.35
CA GLU A 306 10.74 11.19 11.77
C GLU A 306 11.81 12.22 11.41
N TRP A 307 11.78 12.74 10.18
CA TRP A 307 12.65 13.84 9.76
C TRP A 307 12.43 15.09 10.64
N GLY A 308 11.17 15.44 10.91
CA GLY A 308 10.85 16.57 11.80
C GLY A 308 11.42 16.38 13.20
N LEU A 309 11.32 15.16 13.77
CA LEU A 309 11.94 14.82 15.06
C LEU A 309 13.46 15.02 15.01
N GLN A 310 14.15 14.57 13.96
CA GLN A 310 15.59 14.74 13.81
C GLN A 310 16.01 16.22 13.70
N GLN A 311 15.22 17.08 13.06
CA GLN A 311 15.56 18.49 12.85
C GLN A 311 15.16 19.40 14.03
N PHE A 312 14.04 19.12 14.70
CA PHE A 312 13.40 20.03 15.66
C PHE A 312 13.22 19.42 17.05
N GLY A 313 13.50 18.12 17.22
CA GLY A 313 13.45 17.44 18.52
C GLY A 313 14.56 17.90 19.48
N SER A 314 14.40 17.62 20.76
CA SER A 314 15.49 17.68 21.74
C SER A 314 16.43 16.48 21.57
N GLU A 315 17.64 16.56 22.09
CA GLU A 315 18.59 15.43 22.07
C GLU A 315 18.01 14.18 22.72
N GLU A 316 17.23 14.34 23.78
CA GLU A 316 16.60 13.22 24.51
C GLU A 316 15.50 12.55 23.66
N GLU A 317 14.65 13.35 23.01
CA GLU A 317 13.61 12.86 22.10
C GLU A 317 14.21 12.13 20.89
N ILE A 318 15.26 12.68 20.29
CA ILE A 318 15.97 12.07 19.16
C ILE A 318 16.58 10.73 19.58
N LYS A 319 17.34 10.70 20.68
CA LYS A 319 17.99 9.47 21.19
C LYS A 319 16.95 8.42 21.59
N GLY A 320 15.86 8.83 22.26
CA GLY A 320 14.77 7.95 22.70
C GLY A 320 13.77 7.59 21.60
N ARG A 321 13.85 8.21 20.41
CA ARG A 321 12.80 8.14 19.36
C ARG A 321 11.41 8.44 19.94
N ASP A 322 11.33 9.44 20.84
CA ASP A 322 10.11 9.80 21.55
C ASP A 322 9.18 10.65 20.70
N PHE A 323 8.47 9.98 19.80
CA PHE A 323 7.47 10.63 18.95
C PHE A 323 6.30 11.20 19.75
N ALA A 324 5.98 10.62 20.91
CA ALA A 324 4.85 11.08 21.71
C ALA A 324 5.11 12.48 22.26
N SER A 325 6.26 12.70 22.94
CA SER A 325 6.66 14.02 23.43
C SER A 325 6.86 15.02 22.30
N PHE A 326 7.47 14.60 21.17
CA PHE A 326 7.65 15.46 20.01
C PHE A 326 6.32 15.97 19.45
N ILE A 327 5.36 15.07 19.21
CA ILE A 327 4.03 15.40 18.65
C ILE A 327 3.24 16.28 19.63
N ALA A 328 3.33 16.02 20.95
CA ALA A 328 2.61 16.81 21.95
C ALA A 328 2.97 18.31 21.92
N LYS A 329 4.19 18.69 21.49
CA LYS A 329 4.60 20.11 21.35
C LYS A 329 3.75 20.91 20.35
N MET A 330 3.01 20.25 19.46
CA MET A 330 2.09 20.97 18.59
C MET A 330 1.00 21.72 19.38
N GLU A 331 0.68 21.26 20.60
CA GLU A 331 -0.35 21.88 21.43
C GLU A 331 0.13 23.21 22.09
N GLU A 332 1.44 23.49 22.04
CA GLU A 332 2.01 24.76 22.55
C GLU A 332 1.67 25.99 21.69
N VAL A 333 1.20 25.74 20.46
CA VAL A 333 0.87 26.80 19.49
C VAL A 333 -0.51 26.58 18.89
N PRO A 334 -1.21 27.65 18.44
CA PRO A 334 -2.58 27.53 17.96
C PRO A 334 -2.67 26.73 16.65
N PRO A 335 -3.85 26.15 16.34
CA PRO A 335 -4.17 25.57 15.05
C PRO A 335 -3.81 26.48 13.86
N GLY A 336 -3.13 25.89 12.85
CA GLY A 336 -2.62 26.61 11.69
C GLY A 336 -1.22 27.19 11.89
N ALA A 337 -0.52 26.82 12.97
CA ALA A 337 0.86 27.22 13.26
C ALA A 337 1.13 28.71 13.00
N THR A 338 0.16 29.58 13.30
CA THR A 338 0.19 31.03 13.08
C THR A 338 0.49 31.41 11.60
N GLY A 339 0.01 30.60 10.65
CA GLY A 339 0.18 30.80 9.20
C GLY A 339 1.47 30.20 8.62
N LEU A 340 2.25 29.44 9.39
CA LEU A 340 3.37 28.67 8.87
C LEU A 340 2.86 27.39 8.21
N LEU A 341 2.97 27.29 6.90
CA LEU A 341 2.65 26.09 6.13
C LEU A 341 3.89 25.26 5.88
N PHE A 342 3.73 23.94 5.92
CA PHE A 342 4.77 23.01 5.49
C PHE A 342 4.28 22.16 4.32
N GLN A 343 5.02 22.18 3.21
CA GLN A 343 4.84 21.28 2.07
C GLN A 343 5.60 20.00 2.38
N PRO A 344 4.92 18.82 2.58
CA PRO A 344 5.58 17.66 3.16
C PRO A 344 6.40 16.83 2.17
N TYR A 345 6.59 17.26 0.95
CA TYR A 345 7.04 16.49 -0.21
C TYR A 345 8.55 16.23 -0.24
N LEU A 346 9.10 15.72 0.85
CA LEU A 346 10.54 15.44 1.00
C LEU A 346 11.03 14.30 0.11
N LEU A 347 10.13 13.37 -0.27
CA LEU A 347 10.43 12.13 -1.01
C LEU A 347 9.77 12.11 -2.40
N GLY A 348 9.55 13.27 -3.03
CA GLY A 348 8.60 13.33 -4.13
C GLY A 348 7.20 12.97 -3.64
N GLU A 349 6.22 12.76 -4.53
CA GLU A 349 4.91 12.31 -4.07
C GLU A 349 4.19 11.43 -5.10
N ARG A 350 3.57 10.36 -4.61
CA ARG A 350 2.60 9.58 -5.37
C ARG A 350 1.28 10.36 -5.45
N ALA A 351 0.22 9.87 -4.86
CA ALA A 351 -1.05 10.58 -4.83
C ALA A 351 -0.95 11.91 -4.04
N PRO A 352 -1.56 12.96 -4.52
CA PRO A 352 -2.37 13.11 -5.73
C PRO A 352 -1.58 13.55 -6.99
N PHE A 353 -0.26 13.64 -6.93
CA PHE A 353 0.57 14.29 -7.96
C PHE A 353 1.27 13.34 -8.93
N TRP A 354 1.62 12.14 -8.48
CA TRP A 354 2.33 11.10 -9.23
C TRP A 354 3.62 11.60 -9.89
N THR A 355 4.43 12.36 -9.11
CA THR A 355 5.68 12.97 -9.57
C THR A 355 6.78 12.95 -8.53
N ASN A 356 8.01 12.73 -8.99
CA ASN A 356 9.21 12.84 -8.16
C ASN A 356 9.81 14.26 -8.15
N ASP A 357 9.23 15.20 -8.89
CA ASP A 357 9.78 16.57 -9.01
C ASP A 357 9.35 17.52 -7.89
N ILE A 358 8.23 17.22 -7.23
CA ILE A 358 7.74 18.03 -6.11
C ILE A 358 8.73 17.98 -4.92
N ARG A 359 8.86 19.11 -4.21
CA ARG A 359 9.81 19.26 -3.09
C ARG A 359 9.12 19.79 -1.83
N GLY A 360 9.70 19.46 -0.67
CA GLY A 360 9.26 19.99 0.62
C GLY A 360 9.76 21.41 0.87
N GLY A 361 9.04 22.12 1.76
CA GLY A 361 9.45 23.47 2.15
C GLY A 361 8.48 24.12 3.14
N PHE A 362 8.98 25.13 3.86
CA PHE A 362 8.17 25.98 4.72
C PHE A 362 7.81 27.28 3.99
N VAL A 363 6.53 27.68 4.10
CA VAL A 363 6.01 28.93 3.49
C VAL A 363 5.27 29.73 4.56
N GLY A 364 5.43 31.03 4.55
CA GLY A 364 4.83 31.95 5.53
C GLY A 364 5.68 32.16 6.80
N LEU A 365 6.98 31.82 6.78
CA LEU A 365 7.89 31.97 7.91
C LEU A 365 8.07 33.45 8.29
N THR A 366 7.98 33.73 9.60
CA THR A 366 8.28 35.03 10.21
C THR A 366 9.24 34.86 11.39
N ILE A 367 9.80 35.96 11.89
CA ILE A 367 10.73 35.95 13.03
C ILE A 367 10.09 35.45 14.34
N ASN A 368 8.77 35.41 14.41
CA ASN A 368 8.03 35.01 15.62
C ASN A 368 7.79 33.48 15.72
N HIS A 369 8.11 32.75 14.68
CA HIS A 369 7.92 31.29 14.69
C HIS A 369 9.00 30.59 15.51
N THR A 370 8.57 29.71 16.40
CA THR A 370 9.41 28.90 17.29
C THR A 370 9.43 27.44 16.82
N LYS A 371 10.25 26.59 17.45
CA LYS A 371 10.29 25.14 17.16
C LYS A 371 8.90 24.48 17.19
N ALA A 372 8.04 24.85 18.15
CA ALA A 372 6.69 24.32 18.25
C ALA A 372 5.83 24.62 17.01
N HIS A 373 6.01 25.80 16.40
CA HIS A 373 5.34 26.14 15.14
C HIS A 373 5.81 25.25 13.98
N PHE A 374 7.10 24.98 13.86
CA PHE A 374 7.63 24.06 12.85
C PHE A 374 7.08 22.64 13.03
N ILE A 375 7.06 22.13 14.27
CA ILE A 375 6.52 20.81 14.59
C ILE A 375 5.04 20.74 14.19
N ARG A 376 4.24 21.73 14.59
CA ARG A 376 2.83 21.78 14.23
C ARG A 376 2.63 21.85 12.71
N ALA A 377 3.36 22.74 12.03
CA ALA A 377 3.28 22.87 10.56
C ALA A 377 3.62 21.54 9.84
N ILE A 378 4.61 20.78 10.33
CA ILE A 378 4.96 19.45 9.78
C ILE A 378 3.79 18.49 9.90
N LEU A 379 3.18 18.39 11.08
CA LEU A 379 2.06 17.50 11.35
C LEU A 379 0.81 17.89 10.54
N GLU A 380 0.53 19.20 10.46
CA GLU A 380 -0.56 19.75 9.63
C GLU A 380 -0.30 19.53 8.12
N GLY A 381 0.94 19.70 7.66
CA GLY A 381 1.32 19.48 6.26
C GLY A 381 1.09 18.04 5.81
N VAL A 382 1.49 17.05 6.63
CA VAL A 382 1.21 15.64 6.36
C VAL A 382 -0.30 15.37 6.32
N ALA A 383 -1.05 15.94 7.26
CA ALA A 383 -2.51 15.80 7.31
C ALA A 383 -3.21 16.49 6.12
N PHE A 384 -2.73 17.67 5.68
CA PHE A 384 -3.24 18.34 4.47
C PHE A 384 -3.00 17.52 3.21
N ASN A 385 -1.84 16.88 3.06
CA ASN A 385 -1.57 16.01 1.91
C ASN A 385 -2.53 14.80 1.88
N LEU A 386 -2.77 14.16 3.03
CA LEU A 386 -3.78 13.09 3.15
C LEU A 386 -5.19 13.61 2.82
N ALA A 387 -5.52 14.85 3.22
CA ALA A 387 -6.80 15.46 2.93
C ALA A 387 -7.01 15.75 1.42
N GLU A 388 -5.94 16.04 0.67
CA GLU A 388 -6.02 16.19 -0.80
C GLU A 388 -6.36 14.87 -1.49
N VAL A 389 -5.81 13.75 -1.00
CA VAL A 389 -6.16 12.42 -1.49
C VAL A 389 -7.58 12.04 -1.08
N TYR A 390 -7.95 12.30 0.18
CA TYR A 390 -9.29 12.03 0.68
C TYR A 390 -10.37 12.76 -0.13
N GLU A 391 -10.14 14.03 -0.47
CA GLU A 391 -11.08 14.83 -1.27
C GLU A 391 -11.46 14.16 -2.60
N ALA A 392 -10.54 13.39 -3.19
CA ALA A 392 -10.78 12.71 -4.47
C ALA A 392 -11.70 11.47 -4.37
N VAL A 393 -11.88 10.92 -3.15
CA VAL A 393 -12.71 9.73 -2.91
C VAL A 393 -13.82 9.96 -1.88
N SER A 394 -13.94 11.20 -1.38
CA SER A 394 -14.83 11.54 -0.26
C SER A 394 -16.31 11.52 -0.62
N ALA A 395 -17.13 11.20 0.36
CA ALA A 395 -18.58 11.36 0.35
C ALA A 395 -19.06 12.10 1.62
N PRO A 396 -20.30 12.67 1.61
CA PRO A 396 -20.79 13.53 2.69
C PRO A 396 -20.75 12.91 4.09
N ASP A 397 -21.06 11.63 4.21
CA ASP A 397 -21.27 10.94 5.50
C ASP A 397 -20.12 9.95 5.79
N ASP A 398 -18.93 10.19 5.25
CA ASP A 398 -17.78 9.31 5.47
C ASP A 398 -17.34 9.24 6.93
N ILE A 399 -17.02 8.03 7.39
CA ILE A 399 -16.39 7.72 8.66
C ILE A 399 -14.95 7.29 8.35
N ILE A 400 -13.99 7.87 9.06
CA ILE A 400 -12.58 7.63 8.79
C ILE A 400 -12.01 6.66 9.81
N TYR A 401 -11.53 5.51 9.35
CA TYR A 401 -10.78 4.54 10.15
C TYR A 401 -9.30 4.81 10.04
N VAL A 402 -8.62 5.14 11.15
CA VAL A 402 -7.20 5.46 11.17
C VAL A 402 -6.40 4.30 11.75
N THR A 403 -5.36 3.90 11.00
CA THR A 403 -4.45 2.81 11.38
C THR A 403 -2.98 3.22 11.18
N GLY A 404 -2.05 2.36 11.61
CA GLY A 404 -0.62 2.64 11.54
C GLY A 404 -0.10 3.43 12.74
N GLY A 405 1.17 3.86 12.69
CA GLY A 405 1.84 4.50 13.82
C GLY A 405 1.17 5.76 14.34
N ILE A 406 0.52 6.52 13.45
CA ILE A 406 -0.20 7.75 13.82
C ILE A 406 -1.35 7.50 14.80
N SER A 407 -2.03 6.36 14.68
CA SER A 407 -3.18 6.03 15.52
C SER A 407 -2.83 5.90 17.01
N ALA A 408 -1.55 5.86 17.35
CA ALA A 408 -1.07 5.87 18.71
C ALA A 408 -1.08 7.27 19.38
N HIS A 409 -1.29 8.34 18.59
CA HIS A 409 -1.15 9.74 19.05
C HIS A 409 -2.49 10.47 18.98
N ASP A 410 -3.16 10.61 20.12
CA ASP A 410 -4.48 11.25 20.26
C ASP A 410 -4.52 12.65 19.65
N GLY A 411 -3.50 13.48 19.91
CA GLY A 411 -3.41 14.84 19.39
C GLY A 411 -3.46 14.88 17.86
N TRP A 412 -2.76 13.96 17.20
CA TRP A 412 -2.80 13.90 15.76
C TRP A 412 -4.12 13.33 15.20
N CYS A 413 -4.74 12.36 15.88
CA CYS A 413 -6.06 11.89 15.50
C CYS A 413 -7.12 13.02 15.59
N ARG A 414 -7.05 13.88 16.63
CA ARG A 414 -7.90 15.08 16.74
C ARG A 414 -7.62 16.07 15.61
N LEU A 415 -6.33 16.33 15.30
CA LEU A 415 -5.93 17.17 14.18
C LEU A 415 -6.52 16.68 12.86
N LEU A 416 -6.45 15.37 12.59
CA LEU A 416 -7.07 14.78 11.41
C LEU A 416 -8.58 14.97 11.39
N ALA A 417 -9.27 14.77 12.53
CA ALA A 417 -10.72 14.98 12.62
C ALA A 417 -11.09 16.42 12.24
N ASP A 418 -10.33 17.40 12.72
CA ASP A 418 -10.54 18.82 12.40
C ASP A 418 -10.27 19.14 10.92
N ILE A 419 -9.15 18.65 10.38
CA ILE A 419 -8.74 18.95 8.99
C ILE A 419 -9.70 18.28 7.98
N LEU A 420 -10.14 17.06 8.26
CA LEU A 420 -11.03 16.31 7.38
C LEU A 420 -12.51 16.67 7.61
N ASN A 421 -12.83 17.32 8.72
CA ASN A 421 -14.20 17.54 9.20
C ASN A 421 -15.02 16.23 9.22
N ARG A 422 -14.44 15.18 9.81
CA ARG A 422 -15.02 13.83 9.86
C ARG A 422 -14.75 13.17 11.21
N GLU A 423 -15.66 12.26 11.59
CA GLU A 423 -15.43 11.36 12.70
C GLU A 423 -14.28 10.41 12.39
N ILE A 424 -13.31 10.32 13.30
CA ILE A 424 -12.16 9.41 13.22
C ILE A 424 -12.39 8.26 14.19
N ARG A 425 -12.27 7.04 13.71
CA ARG A 425 -12.28 5.79 14.51
C ARG A 425 -10.95 5.09 14.45
N VAL A 426 -10.42 4.72 15.61
CA VAL A 426 -9.20 3.91 15.70
C VAL A 426 -9.60 2.48 16.06
N PRO A 427 -9.45 1.50 15.14
CA PRO A 427 -9.78 0.11 15.44
C PRO A 427 -8.73 -0.50 16.38
N HIS A 428 -9.14 -1.52 17.14
CA HIS A 428 -8.23 -2.24 18.02
C HIS A 428 -7.30 -3.22 17.29
N THR A 429 -7.67 -3.64 16.08
CA THR A 429 -6.95 -4.64 15.29
C THR A 429 -5.72 -4.04 14.61
N ILE A 430 -4.58 -4.72 14.75
CA ILE A 430 -3.29 -4.31 14.16
C ILE A 430 -2.85 -5.16 12.95
N GLU A 431 -3.48 -6.34 12.73
CA GLU A 431 -3.13 -7.31 11.67
C GLU A 431 -4.16 -7.26 10.52
N GLY A 432 -4.45 -6.05 10.00
CA GLY A 432 -5.52 -5.83 9.01
C GLY A 432 -5.37 -6.68 7.75
N SER A 433 -4.20 -6.68 7.09
CA SER A 433 -3.97 -7.42 5.84
C SER A 433 -4.10 -8.93 6.04
N SER A 434 -3.51 -9.48 7.12
CA SER A 434 -3.61 -10.90 7.44
C SER A 434 -5.05 -11.31 7.79
N LEU A 435 -5.81 -10.46 8.52
CA LEU A 435 -7.21 -10.73 8.85
C LEU A 435 -8.09 -10.65 7.60
N GLY A 436 -7.84 -9.67 6.71
CA GLY A 436 -8.52 -9.57 5.43
C GLY A 436 -8.30 -10.82 4.56
N ALA A 437 -7.07 -11.32 4.51
CA ALA A 437 -6.76 -12.58 3.84
C ALA A 437 -7.56 -13.75 4.47
N ALA A 438 -7.59 -13.85 5.80
CA ALA A 438 -8.36 -14.86 6.50
C ALA A 438 -9.87 -14.75 6.20
N ILE A 439 -10.43 -13.53 6.08
CA ILE A 439 -11.84 -13.30 5.71
C ILE A 439 -12.12 -13.77 4.28
N ILE A 440 -11.27 -13.44 3.30
CA ILE A 440 -11.38 -13.99 1.94
C ILE A 440 -11.30 -15.51 1.96
N GLY A 441 -10.38 -16.08 2.76
CA GLY A 441 -10.28 -17.51 2.94
C GLY A 441 -11.56 -18.12 3.54
N MET A 442 -12.13 -17.54 4.58
CA MET A 442 -13.40 -17.98 5.18
C MET A 442 -14.56 -17.86 4.17
N ARG A 443 -14.58 -16.81 3.36
CA ARG A 443 -15.55 -16.62 2.27
C ARG A 443 -15.41 -17.74 1.22
N SER A 444 -14.20 -18.02 0.77
CA SER A 444 -13.88 -19.05 -0.21
C SER A 444 -14.28 -20.45 0.27
N LEU A 445 -14.08 -20.74 1.56
CA LEU A 445 -14.42 -22.02 2.18
C LEU A 445 -15.89 -22.15 2.59
N GLY A 446 -16.73 -21.14 2.35
CA GLY A 446 -18.16 -21.11 2.72
C GLY A 446 -18.43 -20.97 4.22
N ILE A 447 -17.43 -20.54 5.01
CA ILE A 447 -17.56 -20.24 6.45
C ILE A 447 -18.29 -18.91 6.64
N LEU A 448 -17.99 -17.91 5.80
CA LEU A 448 -18.68 -16.63 5.72
C LEU A 448 -19.49 -16.54 4.41
N LYS A 449 -20.59 -15.77 4.44
CA LYS A 449 -21.44 -15.53 3.27
C LYS A 449 -20.99 -14.29 2.48
N ASP A 450 -20.36 -13.34 3.15
CA ASP A 450 -19.85 -12.07 2.62
C ASP A 450 -18.53 -11.71 3.32
N LEU A 451 -18.04 -10.49 3.13
CA LEU A 451 -16.78 -10.00 3.71
C LEU A 451 -16.93 -9.52 5.16
N ASN A 452 -18.11 -9.68 5.79
CA ASN A 452 -18.32 -9.19 7.14
C ASN A 452 -18.18 -10.32 8.16
N LEU A 453 -17.41 -10.05 9.21
CA LEU A 453 -17.36 -10.92 10.38
C LEU A 453 -18.71 -10.85 11.13
N LYS A 454 -19.10 -11.96 11.74
CA LYS A 454 -20.33 -12.02 12.55
C LYS A 454 -20.30 -11.13 13.81
N HIS A 455 -19.14 -10.62 14.15
CA HIS A 455 -18.91 -9.75 15.32
C HIS A 455 -18.20 -8.48 14.89
N THR A 456 -18.68 -7.36 15.41
CA THR A 456 -18.02 -6.06 15.20
C THR A 456 -16.67 -6.05 15.91
N LEU A 457 -15.62 -5.65 15.20
CA LEU A 457 -14.31 -5.46 15.82
C LEU A 457 -14.35 -4.26 16.78
N PRO A 458 -13.69 -4.36 17.94
CA PRO A 458 -13.73 -3.28 18.92
C PRO A 458 -13.02 -2.03 18.39
N ILE A 459 -13.63 -0.86 18.67
CA ILE A 459 -13.03 0.45 18.44
C ILE A 459 -12.29 0.87 19.71
N LYS A 460 -11.01 1.24 19.55
CA LYS A 460 -10.14 1.70 20.65
C LYS A 460 -10.46 3.14 21.06
N ALA A 461 -10.68 4.02 20.08
CA ALA A 461 -10.95 5.43 20.32
C ALA A 461 -11.79 6.04 19.18
N VAL A 462 -12.54 7.10 19.51
CA VAL A 462 -13.32 7.91 18.57
C VAL A 462 -12.99 9.38 18.81
N TYR A 463 -12.77 10.13 17.72
CA TYR A 463 -12.48 11.57 17.75
C TYR A 463 -13.48 12.28 16.84
N HIS A 464 -14.02 13.40 17.32
CA HIS A 464 -14.96 14.23 16.58
C HIS A 464 -14.31 15.56 16.19
N PRO A 465 -14.74 16.16 15.08
CA PRO A 465 -14.33 17.51 14.70
C PRO A 465 -14.63 18.53 15.79
N SER A 466 -13.72 19.49 15.97
CA SER A 466 -13.87 20.60 16.92
C SER A 466 -14.26 21.92 16.23
N GLU A 467 -14.27 23.01 16.97
CA GLU A 467 -14.47 24.37 16.43
C GLU A 467 -13.36 24.83 15.45
N ASN A 468 -12.24 24.13 15.40
CA ASN A 468 -11.11 24.46 14.51
C ASN A 468 -11.36 24.11 13.04
N VAL A 469 -12.41 23.38 12.70
CA VAL A 469 -12.77 22.96 11.33
C VAL A 469 -12.76 24.13 10.35
N LEU A 470 -13.37 25.27 10.73
CA LEU A 470 -13.44 26.45 9.84
C LEU A 470 -12.05 27.01 9.53
N LYS A 471 -11.16 27.06 10.53
CA LYS A 471 -9.77 27.55 10.34
C LYS A 471 -9.01 26.63 9.38
N TYR A 472 -9.14 25.31 9.55
CA TYR A 472 -8.46 24.34 8.69
C TYR A 472 -9.06 24.32 7.28
N ALA A 473 -10.36 24.53 7.11
CA ALA A 473 -10.97 24.64 5.80
C ALA A 473 -10.38 25.80 4.98
N GLU A 474 -10.23 26.99 5.60
CA GLU A 474 -9.56 28.14 4.96
C GLU A 474 -8.09 27.85 4.66
N LEU A 475 -7.36 27.30 5.63
CA LEU A 475 -5.93 27.04 5.50
C LEU A 475 -5.62 25.97 4.43
N ARG A 476 -6.48 24.96 4.28
CA ARG A 476 -6.37 23.95 3.20
C ARG A 476 -6.45 24.59 1.81
N LEU A 477 -7.34 25.55 1.62
CA LEU A 477 -7.42 26.27 0.33
C LEU A 477 -6.13 27.00 0.02
N ILE A 478 -5.54 27.67 0.99
CA ILE A 478 -4.25 28.34 0.85
C ILE A 478 -3.13 27.33 0.60
N PHE A 479 -3.07 26.24 1.36
CA PHE A 479 -2.10 25.16 1.16
C PHE A 479 -2.13 24.64 -0.28
N LYS A 480 -3.32 24.33 -0.80
CA LYS A 480 -3.53 23.84 -2.17
C LYS A 480 -3.09 24.85 -3.24
N GLN A 481 -3.41 26.12 -3.04
CA GLN A 481 -2.96 27.20 -3.93
C GLN A 481 -1.44 27.34 -3.94
N VAL A 482 -0.81 27.34 -2.76
CA VAL A 482 0.66 27.41 -2.61
C VAL A 482 1.32 26.21 -3.31
N THR A 483 0.83 24.98 -3.05
CA THR A 483 1.34 23.78 -3.73
C THR A 483 1.27 23.94 -5.25
N THR A 484 0.11 24.35 -5.78
CA THR A 484 -0.09 24.52 -7.23
C THR A 484 0.86 25.56 -7.83
N GLN A 485 1.04 26.70 -7.15
CA GLN A 485 1.93 27.78 -7.61
C GLN A 485 3.41 27.39 -7.61
N LEU A 486 3.82 26.52 -6.67
CA LEU A 486 5.22 26.08 -6.55
C LEU A 486 5.59 24.93 -7.52
N MET A 487 4.62 24.26 -8.15
CA MET A 487 4.89 23.10 -9.00
C MET A 487 5.93 23.36 -10.11
N SER A 488 5.82 24.49 -10.82
CA SER A 488 6.79 24.87 -11.86
C SER A 488 8.20 25.15 -11.31
N SER A 489 8.27 25.70 -10.10
CA SER A 489 9.55 25.97 -9.42
C SER A 489 10.20 24.69 -8.92
N TYR A 490 9.41 23.70 -8.49
CA TYR A 490 9.93 22.41 -8.06
C TYR A 490 10.62 21.66 -9.20
N SER A 491 10.04 21.62 -10.40
CA SER A 491 10.68 20.99 -11.56
C SER A 491 12.01 21.66 -11.92
N GLN A 492 12.08 22.99 -11.82
CA GLN A 492 13.31 23.75 -12.05
C GLN A 492 14.37 23.45 -10.97
N LEU A 493 13.97 23.43 -9.68
CA LEU A 493 14.84 23.09 -8.56
C LEU A 493 15.38 21.65 -8.69
N ASN A 494 14.52 20.69 -9.03
CA ASN A 494 14.93 19.30 -9.23
C ASN A 494 15.95 19.18 -10.37
N SER A 495 15.72 19.88 -11.48
CA SER A 495 16.66 19.92 -12.61
C SER A 495 18.02 20.53 -12.22
N TRP A 496 17.98 21.59 -11.39
CA TRP A 496 19.19 22.22 -10.88
C TRP A 496 19.94 21.32 -9.89
N GLN A 497 19.23 20.64 -8.98
CA GLN A 497 19.80 19.70 -8.02
C GLN A 497 20.48 18.53 -8.74
N LYS A 498 19.84 17.94 -9.75
CA LYS A 498 20.43 16.88 -10.57
C LYS A 498 21.71 17.34 -11.32
N LYS A 499 21.71 18.59 -11.79
CA LYS A 499 22.86 19.14 -12.53
C LYS A 499 24.10 19.33 -11.66
N PHE A 500 23.92 19.64 -10.37
CA PHE A 500 25.03 19.98 -9.46
C PHE A 500 25.31 18.92 -8.41
N ASP A 501 24.70 17.74 -8.55
CA ASP A 501 24.94 16.55 -7.73
C ASP A 501 24.79 16.80 -6.21
N ILE A 502 23.84 17.67 -5.84
CA ILE A 502 23.63 18.10 -4.45
C ILE A 502 22.93 17.02 -3.61
N ASN A 503 22.48 15.92 -4.25
CA ASN A 503 21.78 14.81 -3.59
C ASN A 503 22.39 13.44 -3.90
N SER A 504 23.67 13.37 -4.24
CA SER A 504 24.41 12.11 -4.31
C SER A 504 24.80 11.60 -2.93
#